data_169900ce5aaf962648ef80b703b4cff1
#
_entry.id   169900ce5aaf962648ef80b703b4cff1
#
_cell.length_a   1.000
_cell.length_b   1.000
_cell.length_c   1.000
_cell.angle_alpha   90.00
_cell.angle_beta   90.00
_cell.angle_gamma   90.00
#
_symmetry.space_group_name_H-M   'P 1'
#
loop_
_entity.id
_entity.type
_entity.pdbx_description
1 polymer ?
#
loop_
_entity_poly.entity_id
_entity_poly.type
_entity_poly.pdbx_seq_one_letter_code
_entity_poly.pdbx_strand_id
1 'polypeptide(L)'
;GRLETEVLEMISEIDAKIYILDCLPNLLPPRFSHEELKTLLLSAVRLLREKRPDTPILLAEHAGYTDEGINDGRKESFESVNKTVQGVYKELTAAGVQGLYHVPMAEFGQDINTTVDGTHQNDLGMLLYANGYEKVLREILHEPKGVISTTIPVTQRREPHNYEWEERHEAILKLSGSMGSSNVFMGNSILHFWGGKPEAKIRHGEDPWNKYIEKHGVVNMAFGWDRIENVLWRIYHDALEGYAPKKIFLMLGTNNMHLNTDDEIVEGLKVLVEAIHYRQPQATILLSGIFPRRNEEERLVGLNKMIGNTFSQKDYVQFVNPGPVLLGKDGRIDESNFSDGLHPNEKGYKLLGKAIGVLLD
;
A
#
# COMPACT_ATOMS: atom_id res chain seq x y z
N GLY A 1 -23.49 -17.00 0.95
CA GLY A 1 -23.33 -17.95 -0.11
C GLY A 1 -23.15 -19.37 0.39
N ARG A 2 -23.27 -20.29 -0.53
CA ARG A 2 -23.08 -21.74 -0.28
C ARG A 2 -22.16 -22.36 -1.30
N LEU A 3 -21.27 -21.55 -1.86
CA LEU A 3 -20.35 -21.93 -2.94
C LEU A 3 -21.10 -22.42 -4.21
N GLU A 4 -22.26 -21.82 -4.48
CA GLU A 4 -23.02 -22.07 -5.70
C GLU A 4 -22.16 -21.72 -6.93
N THR A 5 -22.12 -22.59 -7.93
CA THR A 5 -21.28 -22.44 -9.13
C THR A 5 -21.54 -21.11 -9.84
N GLU A 6 -22.81 -20.75 -10.01
CA GLU A 6 -23.24 -19.52 -10.69
C GLU A 6 -22.75 -18.26 -9.96
N VAL A 7 -22.73 -18.29 -8.62
CA VAL A 7 -22.20 -17.20 -7.79
C VAL A 7 -20.68 -17.12 -7.92
N LEU A 8 -19.99 -18.26 -7.92
CA LEU A 8 -18.55 -18.33 -8.10
C LEU A 8 -18.12 -17.82 -9.49
N GLU A 9 -18.87 -18.16 -10.53
CA GLU A 9 -18.66 -17.64 -11.87
C GLU A 9 -18.79 -16.10 -11.90
N MET A 10 -19.88 -15.55 -11.32
CA MET A 10 -20.09 -14.11 -11.25
C MET A 10 -18.96 -13.39 -10.48
N ILE A 11 -18.56 -13.88 -9.32
CA ILE A 11 -17.47 -13.22 -8.56
C ILE A 11 -16.12 -13.35 -9.27
N SER A 12 -15.90 -14.38 -10.07
CA SER A 12 -14.67 -14.55 -10.86
C SER A 12 -14.52 -13.48 -11.97
N GLU A 13 -15.59 -12.78 -12.34
CA GLU A 13 -15.54 -11.66 -13.29
C GLU A 13 -14.96 -10.40 -12.65
N ILE A 14 -14.99 -10.30 -11.31
CA ILE A 14 -14.47 -9.16 -10.57
C ILE A 14 -12.94 -9.28 -10.53
N ASP A 15 -12.25 -8.21 -10.90
CA ASP A 15 -10.79 -8.10 -10.74
C ASP A 15 -10.45 -7.75 -9.29
N ALA A 16 -10.46 -8.77 -8.44
CA ALA A 16 -10.26 -8.65 -7.00
C ALA A 16 -8.79 -8.87 -6.63
N LYS A 17 -8.29 -8.16 -5.61
CA LYS A 17 -6.98 -8.42 -5.03
C LYS A 17 -6.90 -9.78 -4.33
N ILE A 18 -8.02 -10.26 -3.80
CA ILE A 18 -8.15 -11.54 -3.09
C ILE A 18 -9.60 -12.00 -3.09
N TYR A 19 -9.83 -13.30 -3.19
CA TYR A 19 -11.13 -13.91 -2.95
C TYR A 19 -11.16 -14.54 -1.56
N ILE A 20 -12.15 -14.17 -0.74
CA ILE A 20 -12.33 -14.72 0.61
C ILE A 20 -13.58 -15.62 0.59
N LEU A 21 -13.40 -16.89 0.91
CA LEU A 21 -14.49 -17.86 1.03
C LEU A 21 -14.84 -18.04 2.51
N ASP A 22 -15.69 -17.13 3.01
CA ASP A 22 -16.25 -17.11 4.38
C ASP A 22 -17.74 -17.46 4.31
N CYS A 23 -18.05 -18.75 4.23
CA CYS A 23 -19.42 -19.24 3.99
C CYS A 23 -19.80 -20.46 4.83
N LEU A 24 -18.92 -20.93 5.71
CA LEU A 24 -19.16 -22.15 6.49
C LEU A 24 -20.40 -22.13 7.36
N PRO A 25 -20.83 -20.98 7.96
CA PRO A 25 -22.10 -20.93 8.70
C PRO A 25 -23.33 -21.37 7.88
N ASN A 26 -23.26 -21.30 6.56
CA ASN A 26 -24.34 -21.72 5.66
C ASN A 26 -24.20 -23.17 5.16
N LEU A 27 -23.14 -23.86 5.54
CA LEU A 27 -22.74 -25.19 5.04
C LEU A 27 -22.62 -26.24 6.15
N LEU A 28 -23.38 -26.07 7.22
CA LEU A 28 -23.34 -26.92 8.42
C LEU A 28 -24.18 -28.20 8.28
N PRO A 29 -23.78 -29.28 8.98
CA PRO A 29 -24.64 -30.45 9.17
C PRO A 29 -25.93 -30.05 9.94
N PRO A 30 -27.05 -30.79 9.76
CA PRO A 30 -27.20 -31.93 8.85
C PRO A 30 -27.54 -31.55 7.40
N ARG A 31 -27.60 -30.24 7.10
CA ARG A 31 -28.00 -29.76 5.77
C ARG A 31 -26.98 -30.12 4.69
N PHE A 32 -25.69 -30.09 5.04
CA PHE A 32 -24.58 -30.49 4.20
C PHE A 32 -23.74 -31.55 4.92
N SER A 33 -23.42 -32.63 4.24
CA SER A 33 -22.45 -33.62 4.70
C SER A 33 -21.02 -33.08 4.53
N HIS A 34 -20.05 -33.70 5.20
CA HIS A 34 -18.63 -33.35 5.05
C HIS A 34 -18.13 -33.60 3.62
N GLU A 35 -18.59 -34.65 2.94
CA GLU A 35 -18.19 -34.91 1.56
C GLU A 35 -18.76 -33.89 0.58
N GLU A 36 -20.00 -33.44 0.79
CA GLU A 36 -20.59 -32.38 -0.01
C GLU A 36 -19.83 -31.06 0.21
N LEU A 37 -19.54 -30.67 1.48
CA LEU A 37 -18.74 -29.53 1.79
C LEU A 37 -17.36 -29.62 1.15
N LYS A 38 -16.67 -30.73 1.29
CA LYS A 38 -15.37 -30.96 0.66
C LYS A 38 -15.45 -30.79 -0.86
N THR A 39 -16.44 -31.36 -1.50
CA THR A 39 -16.66 -31.26 -2.96
C THR A 39 -16.89 -29.82 -3.38
N LEU A 40 -17.72 -29.06 -2.65
CA LEU A 40 -17.98 -27.64 -2.91
C LEU A 40 -16.72 -26.79 -2.80
N LEU A 41 -15.92 -26.98 -1.75
CA LEU A 41 -14.66 -26.25 -1.55
C LEU A 41 -13.63 -26.53 -2.65
N LEU A 42 -13.44 -27.82 -2.99
CA LEU A 42 -12.54 -28.22 -4.07
C LEU A 42 -12.97 -27.62 -5.42
N SER A 43 -14.28 -27.65 -5.72
CA SER A 43 -14.82 -27.08 -6.94
C SER A 43 -14.69 -25.57 -6.99
N ALA A 44 -14.94 -24.89 -5.87
CA ALA A 44 -14.80 -23.43 -5.76
C ALA A 44 -13.36 -22.96 -6.00
N VAL A 45 -12.38 -23.60 -5.33
CA VAL A 45 -10.97 -23.26 -5.54
C VAL A 45 -10.53 -23.54 -6.96
N ARG A 46 -10.95 -24.67 -7.55
CA ARG A 46 -10.62 -25.02 -8.94
C ARG A 46 -11.16 -23.98 -9.92
N LEU A 47 -12.44 -23.61 -9.80
CA LEU A 47 -13.08 -22.63 -10.67
C LEU A 47 -12.39 -21.27 -10.58
N LEU A 48 -12.16 -20.75 -9.35
CA LEU A 48 -11.50 -19.47 -9.16
C LEU A 48 -10.07 -19.52 -9.69
N ARG A 49 -9.34 -20.60 -9.49
CA ARG A 49 -7.96 -20.73 -9.97
C ARG A 49 -7.88 -20.84 -11.50
N GLU A 50 -8.86 -21.46 -12.15
CA GLU A 50 -8.97 -21.51 -13.61
C GLU A 50 -9.22 -20.13 -14.22
N LYS A 51 -10.09 -19.33 -13.61
CA LYS A 51 -10.48 -18.00 -14.10
C LYS A 51 -9.49 -16.91 -13.70
N ARG A 52 -8.87 -17.04 -12.54
CA ARG A 52 -7.97 -16.06 -11.89
C ARG A 52 -6.75 -16.78 -11.33
N PRO A 53 -5.79 -17.16 -12.19
CA PRO A 53 -4.67 -18.05 -11.83
C PRO A 53 -3.78 -17.47 -10.72
N ASP A 54 -3.60 -16.15 -10.68
CA ASP A 54 -2.64 -15.47 -9.80
C ASP A 54 -3.30 -14.80 -8.57
N THR A 55 -4.64 -14.65 -8.58
CA THR A 55 -5.34 -13.96 -7.46
C THR A 55 -5.33 -14.84 -6.20
N PRO A 56 -4.89 -14.34 -5.04
CA PRO A 56 -4.96 -15.08 -3.79
C PRO A 56 -6.38 -15.53 -3.44
N ILE A 57 -6.50 -16.74 -2.86
CA ILE A 57 -7.76 -17.27 -2.33
C ILE A 57 -7.56 -17.57 -0.84
N LEU A 58 -8.42 -17.03 0.01
CA LEU A 58 -8.42 -17.24 1.45
C LEU A 58 -9.62 -18.09 1.86
N LEU A 59 -9.37 -19.26 2.45
CA LEU A 59 -10.39 -20.10 3.07
C LEU A 59 -10.53 -19.71 4.53
N ALA A 60 -11.71 -19.25 4.94
CA ALA A 60 -11.98 -18.89 6.33
C ALA A 60 -12.65 -20.04 7.08
N GLU A 61 -12.19 -20.30 8.30
CA GLU A 61 -12.90 -21.17 9.24
C GLU A 61 -14.18 -20.51 9.75
N HIS A 62 -15.13 -21.32 10.19
CA HIS A 62 -16.25 -20.86 11.00
C HIS A 62 -15.71 -20.30 12.32
N ALA A 63 -16.11 -19.09 12.68
CA ALA A 63 -15.57 -18.38 13.86
C ALA A 63 -15.98 -19.00 15.21
N GLY A 64 -16.80 -20.04 15.19
CA GLY A 64 -17.37 -20.67 16.37
C GLY A 64 -18.72 -20.07 16.77
N TYR A 65 -19.28 -20.61 17.83
CA TYR A 65 -20.48 -20.11 18.50
C TYR A 65 -20.12 -19.73 19.91
N THR A 66 -20.56 -18.56 20.38
CA THR A 66 -20.17 -18.08 21.72
C THR A 66 -20.89 -18.80 22.87
N ASP A 67 -21.86 -19.64 22.57
CA ASP A 67 -22.54 -20.54 23.51
C ASP A 67 -22.02 -22.00 23.46
N GLU A 68 -20.89 -22.24 22.80
CA GLU A 68 -20.30 -23.58 22.62
C GLU A 68 -20.03 -24.33 23.95
N GLY A 69 -19.75 -23.59 25.02
CA GLY A 69 -19.50 -24.15 26.34
C GLY A 69 -20.73 -24.80 27.01
N ILE A 70 -21.94 -24.55 26.48
CA ILE A 70 -23.21 -25.09 26.97
C ILE A 70 -24.05 -25.77 25.89
N ASN A 71 -23.55 -25.81 24.67
CA ASN A 71 -24.25 -26.40 23.52
C ASN A 71 -23.29 -27.26 22.67
N ASP A 72 -23.12 -28.51 23.11
CA ASP A 72 -22.22 -29.46 22.47
C ASP A 72 -22.55 -29.68 20.98
N GLY A 73 -23.83 -29.69 20.60
CA GLY A 73 -24.23 -29.89 19.21
C GLY A 73 -23.78 -28.75 18.28
N ARG A 74 -23.81 -27.51 18.77
CA ARG A 74 -23.28 -26.37 18.02
C ARG A 74 -21.76 -26.43 17.93
N LYS A 75 -21.09 -26.79 19.02
CA LYS A 75 -19.66 -26.99 19.05
C LYS A 75 -19.20 -28.04 18.04
N GLU A 76 -19.76 -29.24 18.11
CA GLU A 76 -19.45 -30.33 17.18
C GLU A 76 -19.69 -29.93 15.73
N SER A 77 -20.76 -29.20 15.46
CA SER A 77 -21.14 -28.74 14.13
C SER A 77 -20.04 -27.86 13.50
N PHE A 78 -19.61 -26.77 14.15
CA PHE A 78 -18.59 -25.90 13.55
C PHE A 78 -17.19 -26.52 13.57
N GLU A 79 -16.80 -27.25 14.60
CA GLU A 79 -15.52 -27.96 14.63
C GLU A 79 -15.39 -28.96 13.49
N SER A 80 -16.48 -29.62 13.14
CA SER A 80 -16.50 -30.60 12.06
C SER A 80 -16.28 -29.96 10.69
N VAL A 81 -16.90 -28.83 10.40
CA VAL A 81 -16.69 -28.11 9.13
C VAL A 81 -15.31 -27.44 9.07
N ASN A 82 -14.78 -26.97 10.19
CA ASN A 82 -13.42 -26.44 10.28
C ASN A 82 -12.38 -27.53 9.96
N LYS A 83 -12.56 -28.75 10.49
CA LYS A 83 -11.70 -29.89 10.12
C LYS A 83 -11.76 -30.19 8.62
N THR A 84 -12.94 -30.07 8.00
CA THR A 84 -13.08 -30.27 6.56
C THR A 84 -12.31 -29.21 5.75
N VAL A 85 -12.44 -27.93 6.10
CA VAL A 85 -11.69 -26.83 5.46
C VAL A 85 -10.19 -27.02 5.62
N GLN A 86 -9.71 -27.33 6.83
CA GLN A 86 -8.30 -27.62 7.10
C GLN A 86 -7.79 -28.79 6.24
N GLY A 87 -8.60 -29.84 6.09
CA GLY A 87 -8.30 -30.99 5.24
C GLY A 87 -8.17 -30.60 3.77
N VAL A 88 -9.13 -29.84 3.24
CA VAL A 88 -9.12 -29.34 1.87
C VAL A 88 -7.90 -28.42 1.63
N TYR A 89 -7.63 -27.51 2.53
CA TYR A 89 -6.46 -26.64 2.44
C TYR A 89 -5.15 -27.44 2.34
N LYS A 90 -4.97 -28.43 3.23
CA LYS A 90 -3.79 -29.32 3.22
C LYS A 90 -3.68 -30.14 1.94
N GLU A 91 -4.80 -30.69 1.46
CA GLU A 91 -4.86 -31.48 0.23
C GLU A 91 -4.44 -30.64 -0.98
N LEU A 92 -5.01 -29.44 -1.14
CA LEU A 92 -4.75 -28.57 -2.27
C LEU A 92 -3.32 -28.01 -2.27
N THR A 93 -2.81 -27.62 -1.09
CA THR A 93 -1.41 -27.14 -0.97
C THR A 93 -0.41 -28.26 -1.23
N ALA A 94 -0.67 -29.48 -0.77
CA ALA A 94 0.14 -30.66 -1.08
C ALA A 94 0.10 -31.02 -2.59
N ALA A 95 -1.02 -30.74 -3.27
CA ALA A 95 -1.16 -30.88 -4.71
C ALA A 95 -0.49 -29.75 -5.51
N GLY A 96 0.14 -28.79 -4.85
CA GLY A 96 0.89 -27.68 -5.48
C GLY A 96 0.05 -26.48 -5.89
N VAL A 97 -1.18 -26.34 -5.40
CA VAL A 97 -2.00 -25.14 -5.65
C VAL A 97 -1.36 -23.94 -4.97
N GLN A 98 -0.91 -22.97 -5.77
CA GLN A 98 -0.27 -21.75 -5.30
C GLN A 98 -1.30 -20.66 -4.93
N GLY A 99 -0.91 -19.71 -4.08
CA GLY A 99 -1.74 -18.58 -3.70
C GLY A 99 -3.01 -18.95 -2.93
N LEU A 100 -3.04 -20.12 -2.28
CA LEU A 100 -4.13 -20.56 -1.41
C LEU A 100 -3.72 -20.34 0.05
N TYR A 101 -4.58 -19.69 0.82
CA TYR A 101 -4.36 -19.33 2.21
C TYR A 101 -5.52 -19.81 3.07
N HIS A 102 -5.29 -19.83 4.39
CA HIS A 102 -6.26 -20.29 5.37
C HIS A 102 -6.21 -19.40 6.60
N VAL A 103 -7.38 -18.93 7.08
CA VAL A 103 -7.49 -18.20 8.33
C VAL A 103 -8.20 -19.07 9.38
N PRO A 104 -7.51 -19.38 10.49
CA PRO A 104 -8.09 -20.19 11.55
C PRO A 104 -9.07 -19.38 12.42
N MET A 105 -10.05 -20.05 13.00
CA MET A 105 -11.05 -19.50 13.92
C MET A 105 -10.44 -18.62 15.03
N ALA A 106 -9.27 -19.02 15.53
CA ALA A 106 -8.59 -18.33 16.64
C ALA A 106 -8.23 -16.85 16.34
N GLU A 107 -8.08 -16.48 15.06
CA GLU A 107 -7.76 -15.11 14.65
C GLU A 107 -8.94 -14.15 14.85
N PHE A 108 -10.17 -14.66 14.96
CA PHE A 108 -11.37 -13.84 15.10
C PHE A 108 -11.70 -13.43 16.54
N GLY A 109 -11.10 -14.06 17.56
CA GLY A 109 -11.19 -13.67 18.96
C GLY A 109 -12.62 -13.62 19.54
N GLN A 110 -13.52 -14.49 19.06
CA GLN A 110 -14.92 -14.50 19.48
C GLN A 110 -15.06 -15.00 20.93
N ASP A 111 -15.90 -14.32 21.71
CA ASP A 111 -16.30 -14.73 23.06
C ASP A 111 -17.77 -14.37 23.33
N ILE A 112 -18.27 -14.66 24.54
CA ILE A 112 -19.69 -14.43 24.93
C ILE A 112 -20.13 -12.96 24.79
N ASN A 113 -19.20 -12.00 24.84
CA ASN A 113 -19.50 -10.57 24.74
C ASN A 113 -19.53 -10.07 23.31
N THR A 114 -19.17 -10.90 22.32
CA THR A 114 -18.94 -10.50 20.92
C THR A 114 -20.12 -10.79 20.01
N THR A 115 -21.19 -11.40 20.51
CA THR A 115 -22.38 -11.74 19.71
C THR A 115 -23.66 -11.24 20.38
N VAL A 116 -24.74 -11.12 19.59
CA VAL A 116 -26.07 -10.73 20.08
C VAL A 116 -26.94 -11.93 20.46
N ASP A 117 -26.67 -13.11 19.89
CA ASP A 117 -27.48 -14.33 20.00
C ASP A 117 -26.65 -15.62 20.01
N GLY A 118 -25.37 -15.52 20.30
CA GLY A 118 -24.43 -16.65 20.23
C GLY A 118 -23.90 -16.97 18.83
N THR A 119 -24.39 -16.28 17.81
CA THR A 119 -24.05 -16.51 16.38
C THR A 119 -23.61 -15.23 15.68
N HIS A 120 -24.45 -14.20 15.72
CA HIS A 120 -24.26 -12.97 14.97
C HIS A 120 -23.49 -11.93 15.80
N GLN A 121 -22.46 -11.40 15.22
CA GLN A 121 -21.56 -10.45 15.86
C GLN A 121 -22.29 -9.15 16.23
N ASN A 122 -22.01 -8.61 17.41
CA ASN A 122 -22.26 -7.22 17.77
C ASN A 122 -21.10 -6.32 17.34
N ASP A 123 -21.12 -5.04 17.69
CA ASP A 123 -20.08 -4.07 17.30
C ASP A 123 -18.66 -4.51 17.73
N LEU A 124 -18.52 -5.07 18.93
CA LEU A 124 -17.24 -5.59 19.42
C LEU A 124 -16.80 -6.81 18.58
N GLY A 125 -17.70 -7.74 18.33
CA GLY A 125 -17.44 -8.92 17.51
C GLY A 125 -17.05 -8.55 16.09
N MET A 126 -17.73 -7.59 15.48
CA MET A 126 -17.38 -7.07 14.14
C MET A 126 -16.01 -6.43 14.13
N LEU A 127 -15.64 -5.67 15.16
CA LEU A 127 -14.29 -5.09 15.30
C LEU A 127 -13.20 -6.18 15.39
N LEU A 128 -13.42 -7.20 16.21
CA LEU A 128 -12.46 -8.31 16.34
C LEU A 128 -12.34 -9.11 15.04
N TYR A 129 -13.47 -9.34 14.36
CA TYR A 129 -13.48 -9.97 13.05
C TYR A 129 -12.67 -9.19 12.01
N ALA A 130 -12.88 -7.87 11.96
CA ALA A 130 -12.14 -6.98 11.08
C ALA A 130 -10.63 -6.99 11.39
N ASN A 131 -10.25 -6.98 12.67
CA ASN A 131 -8.84 -7.05 13.08
C ASN A 131 -8.18 -8.39 12.68
N GLY A 132 -8.91 -9.51 12.84
CA GLY A 132 -8.45 -10.84 12.42
C GLY A 132 -8.19 -10.90 10.91
N TYR A 133 -9.14 -10.41 10.12
CA TYR A 133 -8.95 -10.32 8.67
C TYR A 133 -7.84 -9.33 8.30
N GLU A 134 -7.81 -8.12 8.89
CA GLU A 134 -6.77 -7.14 8.57
C GLU A 134 -5.37 -7.73 8.73
N LYS A 135 -5.11 -8.45 9.82
CA LYS A 135 -3.82 -9.09 10.07
C LYS A 135 -3.45 -10.06 8.94
N VAL A 136 -4.33 -11.01 8.63
CA VAL A 136 -4.08 -12.05 7.62
C VAL A 136 -3.98 -11.45 6.21
N LEU A 137 -4.85 -10.51 5.87
CA LEU A 137 -4.85 -9.86 4.56
C LEU A 137 -3.57 -9.06 4.32
N ARG A 138 -3.08 -8.34 5.33
CA ARG A 138 -1.82 -7.58 5.21
C ARG A 138 -0.62 -8.48 4.96
N GLU A 139 -0.60 -9.66 5.57
CA GLU A 139 0.44 -10.67 5.30
C GLU A 139 0.36 -11.20 3.87
N ILE A 140 -0.84 -11.60 3.41
CA ILE A 140 -1.06 -12.15 2.07
C ILE A 140 -0.75 -11.12 0.98
N LEU A 141 -1.16 -9.87 1.16
CA LEU A 141 -1.01 -8.78 0.18
C LEU A 141 0.34 -8.06 0.30
N HIS A 142 1.19 -8.47 1.26
CA HIS A 142 2.45 -7.78 1.56
C HIS A 142 2.27 -6.28 1.80
N GLU A 143 1.29 -5.94 2.65
CA GLU A 143 0.92 -4.58 3.02
C GLU A 143 1.13 -4.32 4.53
N PRO A 144 2.36 -4.39 5.05
CA PRO A 144 2.60 -4.24 6.47
C PRO A 144 2.11 -2.89 7.00
N LYS A 145 1.57 -2.91 8.21
CA LYS A 145 1.15 -1.74 8.98
C LYS A 145 1.86 -1.76 10.32
N GLY A 146 2.53 -0.67 10.65
CA GLY A 146 3.17 -0.51 11.95
C GLY A 146 2.27 0.19 12.98
N VAL A 147 2.89 0.65 14.07
CA VAL A 147 2.21 1.37 15.17
C VAL A 147 2.58 2.86 15.20
N ILE A 148 3.62 3.27 14.49
CA ILE A 148 4.06 4.66 14.36
C ILE A 148 3.25 5.32 13.24
N SER A 149 2.81 6.57 13.40
CA SER A 149 1.96 7.25 12.42
C SER A 149 2.51 7.21 10.99
N THR A 150 3.82 7.34 10.81
CA THR A 150 4.50 7.27 9.50
C THR A 150 4.43 5.89 8.82
N THR A 151 4.07 4.85 9.58
CA THR A 151 3.94 3.46 9.10
C THR A 151 2.48 2.99 8.97
N ILE A 152 1.51 3.86 9.25
CA ILE A 152 0.07 3.56 9.17
C ILE A 152 -0.50 4.17 7.88
N PRO A 153 -0.79 3.36 6.84
CA PRO A 153 -1.31 3.89 5.58
C PRO A 153 -2.65 4.61 5.78
N VAL A 154 -2.75 5.85 5.30
CA VAL A 154 -3.94 6.70 5.48
C VAL A 154 -4.09 7.67 4.31
N THR A 155 -5.33 7.97 3.96
CA THR A 155 -5.70 9.03 2.99
C THR A 155 -5.50 10.43 3.57
N GLN A 156 -5.61 11.44 2.73
CA GLN A 156 -5.63 12.83 3.18
C GLN A 156 -6.50 13.71 2.27
N ARG A 157 -6.97 14.84 2.79
CA ARG A 157 -7.72 15.86 2.06
C ARG A 157 -7.39 17.25 2.60
N ARG A 158 -6.09 17.63 2.53
CA ARG A 158 -5.60 18.88 3.17
C ARG A 158 -5.71 20.12 2.28
N GLU A 159 -5.80 19.96 0.96
CA GLU A 159 -5.88 21.07 0.00
C GLU A 159 -7.02 20.92 -1.03
N PRO A 160 -8.28 20.67 -0.62
CA PRO A 160 -9.37 20.43 -1.56
C PRO A 160 -9.68 21.61 -2.49
N HIS A 161 -9.26 22.84 -2.11
CA HIS A 161 -9.38 24.03 -2.96
C HIS A 161 -8.35 24.07 -4.11
N ASN A 162 -7.24 23.37 -3.98
CA ASN A 162 -6.21 23.27 -5.02
C ASN A 162 -6.41 22.03 -5.90
N TYR A 163 -6.69 20.87 -5.30
CA TYR A 163 -6.94 19.62 -6.00
C TYR A 163 -7.63 18.62 -5.08
N GLU A 164 -8.40 17.69 -5.64
CA GLU A 164 -8.93 16.55 -4.88
C GLU A 164 -7.92 15.41 -4.94
N TRP A 165 -7.52 14.90 -3.78
CA TRP A 165 -6.46 13.91 -3.63
C TRP A 165 -6.82 12.57 -4.26
N GLU A 166 -8.08 12.09 -4.06
CA GLU A 166 -8.58 10.85 -4.63
C GLU A 166 -8.68 10.93 -6.16
N GLU A 167 -9.20 12.04 -6.71
CA GLU A 167 -9.28 12.25 -8.16
C GLU A 167 -7.91 12.21 -8.82
N ARG A 168 -6.88 12.77 -8.15
CA ARG A 168 -5.49 12.72 -8.66
C ARG A 168 -4.95 11.28 -8.59
N HIS A 169 -5.28 10.52 -7.54
CA HIS A 169 -4.90 9.11 -7.45
C HIS A 169 -5.53 8.31 -8.59
N GLU A 170 -6.83 8.47 -8.85
CA GLU A 170 -7.52 7.85 -9.99
C GLU A 170 -6.91 8.24 -11.34
N ALA A 171 -6.50 9.51 -11.50
CA ALA A 171 -5.84 9.97 -12.73
C ALA A 171 -4.50 9.24 -12.95
N ILE A 172 -3.76 8.94 -11.90
CA ILE A 172 -2.53 8.13 -11.97
C ILE A 172 -2.86 6.68 -12.35
N LEU A 173 -3.86 6.06 -11.73
CA LEU A 173 -4.28 4.69 -12.07
C LEU A 173 -4.69 4.58 -13.55
N LYS A 174 -5.39 5.59 -14.09
CA LYS A 174 -5.76 5.63 -15.51
C LYS A 174 -4.55 5.75 -16.44
N LEU A 175 -3.47 6.38 -15.99
CA LEU A 175 -2.23 6.50 -16.78
C LEU A 175 -1.40 5.21 -16.75
N SER A 176 -1.50 4.38 -15.72
CA SER A 176 -0.61 3.22 -15.48
C SER A 176 -0.52 2.30 -16.70
N GLY A 177 -1.62 1.96 -17.34
CA GLY A 177 -1.66 1.10 -18.53
C GLY A 177 -0.92 1.64 -19.76
N SER A 178 -0.58 2.94 -19.78
CA SER A 178 0.16 3.60 -20.89
C SER A 178 1.60 3.97 -20.54
N MET A 179 2.03 3.75 -19.29
CA MET A 179 3.33 4.24 -18.79
C MET A 179 4.52 3.40 -19.27
N GLY A 180 4.34 2.13 -19.57
CA GLY A 180 5.42 1.25 -20.00
C GLY A 180 6.57 1.19 -18.99
N SER A 181 7.76 1.64 -19.39
CA SER A 181 8.96 1.75 -18.55
C SER A 181 9.31 3.20 -18.16
N SER A 182 8.31 4.08 -18.09
CA SER A 182 8.50 5.48 -17.68
C SER A 182 9.11 5.58 -16.28
N ASN A 183 10.02 6.54 -16.08
CA ASN A 183 10.49 6.88 -14.74
C ASN A 183 9.37 7.55 -13.94
N VAL A 184 9.47 7.52 -12.62
CA VAL A 184 8.42 8.03 -11.73
C VAL A 184 9.01 8.99 -10.71
N PHE A 185 8.33 10.11 -10.46
CA PHE A 185 8.56 10.97 -9.32
C PHE A 185 7.47 10.75 -8.28
N MET A 186 7.87 10.40 -7.04
CA MET A 186 6.98 10.24 -5.90
C MET A 186 7.40 11.20 -4.78
N GLY A 187 6.44 11.95 -4.24
CA GLY A 187 6.76 12.93 -3.22
C GLY A 187 5.58 13.82 -2.84
N ASN A 188 5.92 14.98 -2.32
CA ASN A 188 4.99 15.98 -1.80
C ASN A 188 4.76 17.15 -2.79
N SER A 189 4.26 18.31 -2.27
CA SER A 189 3.99 19.51 -3.05
C SER A 189 5.19 20.01 -3.87
N ILE A 190 6.40 19.85 -3.37
CA ILE A 190 7.62 20.33 -4.04
C ILE A 190 7.80 19.64 -5.40
N LEU A 191 7.53 18.32 -5.48
CA LEU A 191 7.55 17.61 -6.77
C LEU A 191 6.23 17.79 -7.52
N HIS A 192 5.07 17.83 -6.82
CA HIS A 192 3.76 17.98 -7.45
C HIS A 192 3.66 19.26 -8.29
N PHE A 193 4.10 20.38 -7.73
CA PHE A 193 3.99 21.69 -8.37
C PHE A 193 5.13 21.98 -9.35
N TRP A 194 6.00 21.04 -9.62
CA TRP A 194 7.08 21.24 -10.58
C TRP A 194 6.56 21.26 -12.01
N GLY A 195 5.91 20.22 -12.45
CA GLY A 195 5.41 20.03 -13.83
C GLY A 195 5.05 18.58 -14.12
N GLY A 196 4.86 18.23 -15.39
CA GLY A 196 4.59 16.88 -15.85
C GLY A 196 3.15 16.41 -15.70
N LYS A 197 2.91 15.14 -16.08
CA LYS A 197 1.57 14.51 -16.05
C LYS A 197 1.41 13.58 -14.83
N PRO A 198 0.21 13.45 -14.25
CA PRO A 198 -0.99 14.25 -14.52
C PRO A 198 -0.77 15.73 -14.15
N GLU A 199 -1.26 16.63 -14.97
CA GLU A 199 -1.03 18.06 -14.79
C GLU A 199 -1.63 18.58 -13.47
N ALA A 200 -0.82 19.37 -12.74
CA ALA A 200 -1.29 20.11 -11.58
C ALA A 200 -1.90 21.46 -11.99
N LYS A 201 -2.92 21.94 -11.24
CA LYS A 201 -3.46 23.29 -11.42
C LYS A 201 -2.41 24.38 -11.10
N ILE A 202 -1.56 24.12 -10.11
CA ILE A 202 -0.45 24.99 -9.69
C ILE A 202 0.83 24.41 -10.24
N ARG A 203 1.60 25.18 -11.01
CA ARG A 203 2.89 24.78 -11.59
C ARG A 203 3.87 25.93 -11.50
N HIS A 204 4.96 25.70 -10.80
CA HIS A 204 5.99 26.72 -10.56
C HIS A 204 7.29 26.49 -11.34
N GLY A 205 7.40 25.37 -12.05
CA GLY A 205 8.63 24.97 -12.72
C GLY A 205 8.41 24.22 -14.04
N GLU A 206 7.39 24.59 -14.82
CA GLU A 206 7.05 23.91 -16.07
C GLU A 206 8.17 24.00 -17.11
N ASP A 207 8.78 25.19 -17.31
CA ASP A 207 9.90 25.34 -18.23
C ASP A 207 11.13 24.51 -17.83
N PRO A 208 11.59 24.56 -16.55
CA PRO A 208 12.61 23.62 -16.06
C PRO A 208 12.25 22.15 -16.19
N TRP A 209 10.99 21.78 -15.96
CA TRP A 209 10.52 20.40 -16.16
C TRP A 209 10.72 19.97 -17.62
N ASN A 210 10.14 20.69 -18.55
CA ASN A 210 10.21 20.40 -19.98
C ASN A 210 11.67 20.33 -20.46
N LYS A 211 12.53 21.18 -19.93
CA LYS A 211 13.93 21.25 -20.34
C LYS A 211 14.80 20.11 -19.78
N TYR A 212 14.59 19.70 -18.52
CA TYR A 212 15.54 18.85 -17.80
C TYR A 212 14.97 17.47 -17.43
N ILE A 213 13.65 17.34 -17.29
CA ILE A 213 12.99 16.14 -16.73
C ILE A 213 12.19 15.39 -17.79
N GLU A 214 11.40 16.08 -18.60
CA GLU A 214 10.45 15.47 -19.56
C GLU A 214 11.14 14.49 -20.52
N LYS A 215 12.34 14.80 -20.99
CA LYS A 215 13.11 13.95 -21.91
C LYS A 215 13.42 12.54 -21.37
N HIS A 216 13.34 12.36 -20.04
CA HIS A 216 13.56 11.07 -19.39
C HIS A 216 12.26 10.26 -19.19
N GLY A 217 11.14 10.70 -19.78
CA GLY A 217 9.85 10.01 -19.70
C GLY A 217 9.29 9.90 -18.28
N VAL A 218 9.42 10.96 -17.48
CA VAL A 218 8.98 10.95 -16.07
C VAL A 218 7.49 11.21 -15.94
N VAL A 219 6.80 10.35 -15.21
CA VAL A 219 5.43 10.60 -14.73
C VAL A 219 5.48 11.16 -13.31
N ASN A 220 4.74 12.25 -13.07
CA ASN A 220 4.72 12.92 -11.79
C ASN A 220 3.62 12.39 -10.87
N MET A 221 3.98 11.44 -10.01
CA MET A 221 3.10 10.85 -8.99
C MET A 221 3.24 11.52 -7.63
N ALA A 222 3.71 12.75 -7.56
CA ALA A 222 3.77 13.50 -6.33
C ALA A 222 2.44 14.22 -6.04
N PHE A 223 2.13 14.42 -4.76
CA PHE A 223 0.89 15.04 -4.28
C PHE A 223 1.18 16.13 -3.26
N GLY A 224 0.48 17.25 -3.36
CA GLY A 224 0.53 18.31 -2.35
C GLY A 224 0.22 17.76 -0.95
N TRP A 225 0.97 18.22 0.05
CA TRP A 225 0.82 17.81 1.45
C TRP A 225 0.99 16.32 1.76
N ASP A 226 1.35 15.47 0.80
CA ASP A 226 1.61 14.08 1.14
C ASP A 226 2.73 13.95 2.16
N ARG A 227 2.46 13.09 3.13
CA ARG A 227 3.38 12.53 4.11
C ARG A 227 3.74 11.11 3.70
N ILE A 228 4.67 10.50 4.40
CA ILE A 228 5.11 9.12 4.14
C ILE A 228 3.93 8.14 4.15
N GLU A 229 3.08 8.23 5.18
CA GLU A 229 1.88 7.40 5.36
C GLU A 229 0.85 7.54 4.25
N ASN A 230 0.76 8.72 3.61
CA ASN A 230 -0.15 8.93 2.49
C ASN A 230 0.36 8.27 1.21
N VAL A 231 1.67 8.35 0.96
CA VAL A 231 2.28 7.63 -0.17
C VAL A 231 2.21 6.13 0.04
N LEU A 232 2.43 5.65 1.28
CA LEU A 232 2.26 4.24 1.63
C LEU A 232 0.85 3.75 1.31
N TRP A 233 -0.19 4.53 1.65
CA TRP A 233 -1.56 4.20 1.27
C TRP A 233 -1.72 4.05 -0.24
N ARG A 234 -1.19 4.99 -1.03
CA ARG A 234 -1.28 4.93 -2.49
C ARG A 234 -0.56 3.72 -3.10
N ILE A 235 0.59 3.33 -2.52
CA ILE A 235 1.31 2.12 -2.92
C ILE A 235 0.43 0.87 -2.70
N TYR A 236 -0.30 0.81 -1.58
CA TYR A 236 -1.21 -0.28 -1.28
C TYR A 236 -2.53 -0.23 -2.09
N HIS A 237 -2.76 0.87 -2.80
CA HIS A 237 -3.92 1.09 -3.67
C HIS A 237 -3.48 1.32 -5.13
N ASP A 238 -2.65 0.42 -5.62
CA ASP A 238 -2.31 0.18 -7.03
C ASP A 238 -1.52 1.30 -7.74
N ALA A 239 -0.97 2.29 -7.01
CA ALA A 239 -0.21 3.38 -7.63
C ALA A 239 1.03 2.91 -8.40
N LEU A 240 1.54 1.70 -8.14
CA LEU A 240 2.69 1.13 -8.83
C LEU A 240 2.35 -0.12 -9.65
N GLU A 241 1.07 -0.39 -9.92
CA GLU A 241 0.65 -1.56 -10.68
C GLU A 241 0.50 -1.25 -12.18
N GLY A 242 0.65 -2.28 -13.02
CA GLY A 242 0.38 -2.21 -14.46
C GLY A 242 1.49 -1.62 -15.33
N TYR A 243 2.68 -1.32 -14.78
CA TYR A 243 3.86 -0.83 -15.51
C TYR A 243 5.15 -1.20 -14.78
N ALA A 244 6.31 -1.00 -15.41
CA ALA A 244 7.62 -1.37 -14.86
C ALA A 244 8.62 -0.20 -14.99
N PRO A 245 8.67 0.75 -14.05
CA PRO A 245 9.57 1.88 -14.08
C PRO A 245 11.03 1.43 -13.93
N LYS A 246 11.95 2.09 -14.62
CA LYS A 246 13.39 1.86 -14.45
C LYS A 246 13.90 2.53 -13.18
N LYS A 247 13.47 3.77 -12.95
CA LYS A 247 13.88 4.58 -11.79
C LYS A 247 12.66 5.21 -11.12
N ILE A 248 12.65 5.20 -9.79
CA ILE A 248 11.65 5.87 -8.94
C ILE A 248 12.38 6.89 -8.10
N PHE A 249 12.22 8.18 -8.40
CA PHE A 249 12.74 9.27 -7.59
C PHE A 249 11.77 9.55 -6.44
N LEU A 250 12.19 9.28 -5.21
CA LEU A 250 11.38 9.40 -3.99
C LEU A 250 11.92 10.52 -3.10
N MET A 251 11.11 11.56 -2.86
CA MET A 251 11.44 12.66 -1.94
C MET A 251 10.27 12.97 -1.01
N LEU A 252 10.38 12.54 0.25
CA LEU A 252 9.34 12.67 1.29
C LEU A 252 9.93 12.99 2.65
N GLY A 253 9.08 13.43 3.58
CA GLY A 253 9.41 13.65 4.98
C GLY A 253 9.23 15.10 5.43
N THR A 254 9.32 16.09 4.54
CA THR A 254 9.19 17.51 4.94
C THR A 254 7.86 17.80 5.66
N ASN A 255 6.77 17.15 5.25
CA ASN A 255 5.45 17.32 5.88
C ASN A 255 5.28 16.48 7.16
N ASN A 256 6.21 15.59 7.45
CA ASN A 256 6.26 14.83 8.71
C ASN A 256 7.05 15.55 9.80
N MET A 257 8.00 16.43 9.45
CA MET A 257 8.98 17.03 10.37
C MET A 257 8.37 17.74 11.58
N HIS A 258 7.18 18.32 11.46
CA HIS A 258 6.50 19.00 12.56
C HIS A 258 5.63 18.08 13.44
N LEU A 259 5.48 16.80 13.06
CA LEU A 259 4.66 15.81 13.76
C LEU A 259 5.47 14.65 14.30
N ASN A 260 6.59 14.34 13.65
CA ASN A 260 7.35 13.12 13.87
C ASN A 260 8.80 13.45 14.20
N THR A 261 9.40 12.61 15.01
CA THR A 261 10.85 12.59 15.24
C THR A 261 11.59 12.11 13.99
N ASP A 262 12.90 12.36 13.95
CA ASP A 262 13.74 11.92 12.82
C ASP A 262 13.76 10.38 12.71
N ASP A 263 13.78 9.67 13.83
CA ASP A 263 13.70 8.19 13.86
C ASP A 263 12.35 7.69 13.30
N GLU A 264 11.23 8.31 13.66
CA GLU A 264 9.91 7.96 13.13
C GLU A 264 9.80 8.21 11.61
N ILE A 265 10.43 9.28 11.11
CA ILE A 265 10.51 9.57 9.67
C ILE A 265 11.31 8.48 8.96
N VAL A 266 12.45 8.09 9.53
CA VAL A 266 13.29 7.03 8.94
C VAL A 266 12.57 5.68 8.96
N GLU A 267 11.88 5.33 10.06
CA GLU A 267 11.08 4.09 10.12
C GLU A 267 9.96 4.07 9.06
N GLY A 268 9.24 5.19 8.88
CA GLY A 268 8.26 5.32 7.82
C GLY A 268 8.85 5.12 6.42
N LEU A 269 10.03 5.72 6.16
CA LEU A 269 10.72 5.54 4.89
C LEU A 269 11.18 4.09 4.67
N LYS A 270 11.57 3.35 5.72
CA LYS A 270 11.90 1.91 5.60
C LYS A 270 10.71 1.12 5.08
N VAL A 271 9.54 1.27 5.73
CA VAL A 271 8.32 0.56 5.32
C VAL A 271 7.92 0.94 3.89
N LEU A 272 7.98 2.24 3.56
CA LEU A 272 7.62 2.71 2.23
C LEU A 272 8.56 2.19 1.13
N VAL A 273 9.87 2.22 1.36
CA VAL A 273 10.88 1.74 0.40
C VAL A 273 10.74 0.24 0.15
N GLU A 274 10.51 -0.56 1.20
CA GLU A 274 10.24 -2.00 1.05
C GLU A 274 8.92 -2.25 0.28
N ALA A 275 7.87 -1.48 0.55
CA ALA A 275 6.60 -1.60 -0.16
C ALA A 275 6.73 -1.26 -1.66
N ILE A 276 7.55 -0.26 -2.00
CA ILE A 276 7.89 0.10 -3.39
C ILE A 276 8.69 -1.03 -4.04
N HIS A 277 9.75 -1.49 -3.39
CA HIS A 277 10.61 -2.54 -3.93
C HIS A 277 9.86 -3.86 -4.17
N TYR A 278 8.98 -4.24 -3.25
CA TYR A 278 8.16 -5.43 -3.40
C TYR A 278 7.31 -5.38 -4.69
N ARG A 279 6.73 -4.23 -5.02
CA ARG A 279 5.87 -4.04 -6.21
C ARG A 279 6.67 -3.80 -7.48
N GLN A 280 7.86 -3.21 -7.36
CA GLN A 280 8.73 -2.87 -8.48
C GLN A 280 10.17 -3.37 -8.23
N PRO A 281 10.38 -4.70 -8.17
CA PRO A 281 11.67 -5.28 -7.76
C PRO A 281 12.82 -5.00 -8.73
N GLN A 282 12.52 -4.60 -9.97
CA GLN A 282 13.53 -4.26 -10.99
C GLN A 282 13.87 -2.77 -11.03
N ALA A 283 13.11 -1.93 -10.32
CA ALA A 283 13.34 -0.49 -10.31
C ALA A 283 14.48 -0.10 -9.37
N THR A 284 15.31 0.85 -9.78
CA THR A 284 16.21 1.53 -8.86
C THR A 284 15.45 2.66 -8.17
N ILE A 285 15.44 2.65 -6.83
CA ILE A 285 14.85 3.73 -6.02
C ILE A 285 15.93 4.78 -5.79
N LEU A 286 15.77 5.95 -6.43
CA LEU A 286 16.58 7.14 -6.15
C LEU A 286 15.97 7.84 -4.93
N LEU A 287 16.39 7.41 -3.73
CA LEU A 287 15.92 7.99 -2.48
C LEU A 287 16.61 9.32 -2.24
N SER A 288 15.87 10.40 -2.35
CA SER A 288 16.39 11.75 -2.16
C SER A 288 16.40 12.16 -0.70
N GLY A 289 17.47 12.83 -0.28
CA GLY A 289 17.42 13.66 0.91
C GLY A 289 16.27 14.67 0.81
N ILE A 290 15.68 15.03 1.95
CA ILE A 290 14.64 16.05 2.06
C ILE A 290 15.26 17.39 1.68
N PHE A 291 14.61 18.13 0.78
CA PHE A 291 15.15 19.41 0.32
C PHE A 291 15.16 20.47 1.43
N PRO A 292 16.13 21.39 1.41
CA PRO A 292 16.24 22.41 2.42
C PRO A 292 15.01 23.34 2.45
N ARG A 293 14.66 23.76 3.65
CA ARG A 293 13.57 24.71 3.91
C ARG A 293 13.98 25.67 5.01
N ARG A 294 13.39 26.87 5.01
CA ARG A 294 13.68 27.94 5.98
C ARG A 294 13.57 27.43 7.42
N ASN A 295 14.58 27.74 8.23
CA ASN A 295 14.71 27.44 9.65
C ASN A 295 14.80 25.94 10.02
N GLU A 296 14.96 25.04 9.04
CA GLU A 296 15.11 23.60 9.28
C GLU A 296 16.42 23.06 8.68
N GLU A 297 17.29 23.93 8.18
CA GLU A 297 18.49 23.53 7.41
C GLU A 297 19.42 22.65 8.25
N GLU A 298 19.64 22.99 9.51
CA GLU A 298 20.52 22.24 10.42
C GLU A 298 19.95 20.85 10.73
N ARG A 299 18.63 20.76 11.06
CA ARG A 299 17.95 19.47 11.28
C ARG A 299 18.03 18.59 10.05
N LEU A 300 17.82 19.16 8.87
CA LEU A 300 17.85 18.42 7.60
C LEU A 300 19.23 17.85 7.26
N VAL A 301 20.32 18.48 7.66
CA VAL A 301 21.68 17.90 7.52
C VAL A 301 21.78 16.58 8.30
N GLY A 302 21.33 16.59 9.56
CA GLY A 302 21.31 15.38 10.41
C GLY A 302 20.40 14.29 9.88
N LEU A 303 19.16 14.64 9.60
CA LEU A 303 18.14 13.70 9.10
C LEU A 303 18.53 13.09 7.76
N ASN A 304 19.01 13.87 6.80
CA ASN A 304 19.47 13.36 5.51
C ASN A 304 20.68 12.40 5.63
N LYS A 305 21.56 12.67 6.60
CA LYS A 305 22.66 11.73 6.92
C LYS A 305 22.11 10.41 7.49
N MET A 306 21.14 10.47 8.39
CA MET A 306 20.47 9.27 8.92
C MET A 306 19.81 8.47 7.81
N ILE A 307 19.06 9.11 6.92
CA ILE A 307 18.44 8.46 5.76
C ILE A 307 19.50 7.78 4.90
N GLY A 308 20.56 8.50 4.48
CA GLY A 308 21.61 7.93 3.64
C GLY A 308 22.28 6.71 4.28
N ASN A 309 22.60 6.77 5.58
CA ASN A 309 23.21 5.66 6.30
C ASN A 309 22.28 4.43 6.38
N THR A 310 20.99 4.66 6.65
CA THR A 310 19.98 3.58 6.81
C THR A 310 19.85 2.74 5.55
N PHE A 311 19.90 3.36 4.38
CA PHE A 311 19.69 2.66 3.12
C PHE A 311 20.98 2.27 2.38
N SER A 312 22.14 2.54 2.95
CA SER A 312 23.47 2.32 2.31
C SER A 312 23.76 0.86 1.92
N GLN A 313 23.08 -0.12 2.52
CA GLN A 313 23.26 -1.55 2.27
C GLN A 313 22.16 -2.17 1.39
N LYS A 314 21.29 -1.36 0.79
CA LYS A 314 20.19 -1.83 -0.06
C LYS A 314 20.58 -1.63 -1.53
N ASP A 315 20.87 -2.71 -2.24
CA ASP A 315 21.36 -2.66 -3.63
C ASP A 315 20.36 -2.00 -4.60
N TYR A 316 19.05 -2.04 -4.29
CA TYR A 316 17.99 -1.42 -5.07
C TYR A 316 17.73 0.06 -4.69
N VAL A 317 18.45 0.61 -3.71
CA VAL A 317 18.34 2.00 -3.29
C VAL A 317 19.65 2.76 -3.56
N GLN A 318 19.55 3.84 -4.30
CA GLN A 318 20.60 4.82 -4.41
C GLN A 318 20.20 6.08 -3.65
N PHE A 319 20.86 6.37 -2.52
CA PHE A 319 20.64 7.64 -1.84
C PHE A 319 21.28 8.78 -2.66
N VAL A 320 20.51 9.83 -2.90
CA VAL A 320 20.93 11.04 -3.63
C VAL A 320 20.53 12.27 -2.83
N ASN A 321 21.30 13.35 -2.90
CA ASN A 321 20.97 14.58 -2.18
C ASN A 321 21.15 15.82 -3.09
N PRO A 322 20.21 16.07 -4.02
CA PRO A 322 20.29 17.23 -4.91
C PRO A 322 19.92 18.56 -4.23
N GLY A 323 19.27 18.53 -3.06
CA GLY A 323 18.75 19.72 -2.36
C GLY A 323 19.76 20.82 -2.08
N PRO A 324 21.04 20.55 -1.74
CA PRO A 324 22.05 21.59 -1.46
C PRO A 324 22.27 22.62 -2.57
N VAL A 325 21.85 22.36 -3.82
CA VAL A 325 21.89 23.34 -4.91
C VAL A 325 21.00 24.56 -4.64
N LEU A 326 20.10 24.48 -3.66
CA LEU A 326 19.19 25.55 -3.25
C LEU A 326 19.76 26.40 -2.09
N LEU A 327 20.92 26.01 -1.52
CA LEU A 327 21.54 26.71 -0.39
C LEU A 327 22.45 27.83 -0.88
N GLY A 328 22.55 28.87 -0.06
CA GLY A 328 23.58 29.89 -0.13
C GLY A 328 24.92 29.42 0.45
N LYS A 329 25.93 30.25 0.36
CA LYS A 329 27.28 29.97 0.88
C LYS A 329 27.35 29.83 2.42
N ASP A 330 26.36 30.37 3.11
CA ASP A 330 26.20 30.30 4.57
C ASP A 330 25.50 29.00 5.05
N GLY A 331 25.12 28.12 4.12
CA GLY A 331 24.42 26.87 4.42
C GLY A 331 22.92 27.03 4.68
N ARG A 332 22.39 28.25 4.55
CA ARG A 332 20.95 28.52 4.62
C ARG A 332 20.34 28.52 3.23
N ILE A 333 19.00 28.45 3.16
CA ILE A 333 18.33 28.55 1.85
C ILE A 333 18.68 29.91 1.19
N ASP A 334 18.98 29.88 -0.11
CA ASP A 334 18.97 31.09 -0.91
C ASP A 334 17.52 31.46 -1.24
N GLU A 335 16.95 32.41 -0.48
CA GLU A 335 15.54 32.81 -0.60
C GLU A 335 15.14 33.18 -2.03
N SER A 336 16.08 33.60 -2.87
CA SER A 336 15.81 33.91 -4.29
C SER A 336 15.44 32.68 -5.14
N ASN A 337 15.63 31.48 -4.61
CA ASN A 337 15.26 30.22 -5.24
C ASN A 337 13.87 29.69 -4.79
N PHE A 338 13.20 30.40 -3.88
CA PHE A 338 11.96 29.97 -3.26
C PHE A 338 10.83 30.99 -3.43
N SER A 339 9.60 30.50 -3.37
CA SER A 339 8.40 31.35 -3.34
C SER A 339 8.00 31.73 -1.91
N ASP A 340 8.24 30.83 -0.94
CA ASP A 340 7.78 30.95 0.45
C ASP A 340 8.77 30.39 1.50
N GLY A 341 9.99 30.05 1.08
CA GLY A 341 11.00 29.41 1.91
C GLY A 341 10.85 27.90 2.06
N LEU A 342 9.89 27.27 1.36
CA LEU A 342 9.68 25.85 1.25
C LEU A 342 9.60 25.38 -0.21
N HIS A 343 8.75 26.06 -1.00
CA HIS A 343 8.51 25.68 -2.39
C HIS A 343 9.48 26.42 -3.32
N PRO A 344 10.26 25.69 -4.12
CA PRO A 344 11.11 26.33 -5.13
C PRO A 344 10.28 27.12 -6.13
N ASN A 345 10.79 28.28 -6.53
CA ASN A 345 10.29 29.01 -7.69
C ASN A 345 10.97 28.47 -8.98
N GLU A 346 10.67 29.05 -10.13
CA GLU A 346 11.24 28.64 -11.42
C GLU A 346 12.78 28.57 -11.41
N LYS A 347 13.46 29.55 -10.75
CA LYS A 347 14.90 29.55 -10.59
C LYS A 347 15.39 28.35 -9.77
N GLY A 348 14.74 28.05 -8.65
CA GLY A 348 15.04 26.89 -7.82
C GLY A 348 14.81 25.57 -8.57
N TYR A 349 13.70 25.43 -9.29
CA TYR A 349 13.45 24.25 -10.12
C TYR A 349 14.44 24.09 -11.27
N LYS A 350 14.98 25.17 -11.81
CA LYS A 350 16.05 25.10 -12.81
C LYS A 350 17.35 24.52 -12.24
N LEU A 351 17.68 24.83 -10.98
CA LEU A 351 18.85 24.26 -10.30
C LEU A 351 18.61 22.76 -10.02
N LEU A 352 17.45 22.41 -9.43
CA LEU A 352 17.07 21.03 -9.17
C LEU A 352 17.00 20.21 -10.46
N GLY A 353 16.44 20.76 -11.53
CA GLY A 353 16.32 20.07 -12.81
C GLY A 353 17.67 19.66 -13.40
N LYS A 354 18.68 20.53 -13.29
CA LYS A 354 20.05 20.17 -13.68
C LYS A 354 20.64 19.07 -12.80
N ALA A 355 20.43 19.15 -11.49
CA ALA A 355 21.00 18.20 -10.52
C ALA A 355 20.31 16.82 -10.59
N ILE A 356 18.98 16.79 -10.80
CA ILE A 356 18.20 15.56 -10.86
C ILE A 356 18.23 14.93 -12.25
N GLY A 357 18.21 15.74 -13.31
CA GLY A 357 18.21 15.24 -14.69
C GLY A 357 19.35 14.27 -14.96
N VAL A 358 20.56 14.54 -14.49
CA VAL A 358 21.73 13.64 -14.64
C VAL A 358 21.61 12.33 -13.87
N LEU A 359 20.73 12.25 -12.88
CA LEU A 359 20.46 11.01 -12.11
C LEU A 359 19.48 10.10 -12.84
N LEU A 360 18.75 10.64 -13.82
CA LEU A 360 17.75 9.93 -14.59
C LEU A 360 18.32 9.32 -15.89
N ASP A 361 19.52 9.73 -16.30
CA ASP A 361 20.27 9.10 -17.38
C ASP A 361 20.73 7.68 -16.95
#